data_5d78d99c02ed13bb1cf7f2cc736601cb
#
_entry.id   5d78d99c02ed13bb1cf7f2cc736601cb
#
_cell.length_a   1.000
_cell.length_b   1.000
_cell.length_c   1.000
_cell.angle_alpha   90.00
_cell.angle_beta   90.00
_cell.angle_gamma   90.00
#
_symmetry.space_group_name_H-M   'P 1'
#
loop_
_entity.id
_entity.type
_entity.pdbx_description
1 polymer ?
#
loop_
_entity_poly.entity_id
_entity_poly.type
_entity_poly.pdbx_seq_one_letter_code
_entity_poly.pdbx_strand_id
1 'polypeptide(L)'
;MNKNITDKYLSSFLILSFILFGFYLCFIGGYGSDEDTLPMLYVFEARLADGRFVTSRFTSYPIPEIGLGFLSYFFGSFAANSVTFFFNLLGLVFIYFSFQKKIDIIKFKLFLILSLSSPILFFENLEPMDYSWAFLFFSLGTFFFSR
;
A
#
# COMPACT_ATOMS: atom_id res chain seq x y z
N MET A 1 -4.98 -6.64 37.44
CA MET A 1 -4.64 -5.93 36.19
C MET A 1 -5.86 -6.01 35.27
N ASN A 2 -6.36 -4.88 34.79
CA ASN A 2 -7.65 -4.83 34.07
C ASN A 2 -7.47 -5.44 32.66
N LYS A 3 -8.05 -6.61 32.39
CA LYS A 3 -7.92 -7.41 31.15
C LYS A 3 -8.13 -6.55 29.88
N ASN A 4 -9.11 -5.64 29.91
CA ASN A 4 -9.40 -4.73 28.79
C ASN A 4 -8.27 -3.76 28.44
N ILE A 5 -7.45 -3.37 29.42
CA ILE A 5 -6.33 -2.46 29.20
C ILE A 5 -5.19 -3.22 28.52
N THR A 6 -4.90 -4.42 28.99
CA THR A 6 -3.83 -5.28 28.42
C THR A 6 -4.13 -5.63 26.97
N ASP A 7 -5.36 -6.02 26.64
CA ASP A 7 -5.77 -6.38 25.27
C ASP A 7 -5.69 -5.18 24.31
N LYS A 8 -5.99 -3.97 24.79
CA LYS A 8 -5.87 -2.75 24.00
C LYS A 8 -4.42 -2.43 23.62
N TYR A 9 -3.50 -2.55 24.57
CA TYR A 9 -2.08 -2.29 24.30
C TYR A 9 -1.46 -3.38 23.44
N LEU A 10 -1.78 -4.65 23.66
CA LEU A 10 -1.28 -5.78 22.89
C LEU A 10 -1.67 -5.64 21.40
N SER A 11 -2.93 -5.34 21.11
CA SER A 11 -3.38 -5.17 19.72
C SER A 11 -2.69 -3.99 19.01
N SER A 12 -2.47 -2.88 19.73
CA SER A 12 -1.75 -1.72 19.17
C SER A 12 -0.28 -2.04 18.94
N PHE A 13 0.36 -2.77 19.84
CA PHE A 13 1.74 -3.22 19.70
C PHE A 13 1.91 -4.15 18.49
N LEU A 14 1.01 -5.12 18.30
CA LEU A 14 1.04 -6.02 17.14
C LEU A 14 0.91 -5.24 15.82
N ILE A 15 -0.06 -4.31 15.72
CA ILE A 15 -0.23 -3.49 14.53
C ILE A 15 1.05 -2.69 14.23
N LEU A 16 1.63 -2.03 15.24
CA LEU A 16 2.86 -1.28 15.09
C LEU A 16 4.02 -2.19 14.63
N SER A 17 4.14 -3.39 15.20
CA SER A 17 5.17 -4.36 14.82
C SER A 17 5.04 -4.79 13.36
N PHE A 18 3.83 -5.05 12.87
CA PHE A 18 3.59 -5.36 11.46
C PHE A 18 3.93 -4.19 10.54
N ILE A 19 3.59 -2.95 10.93
CA ILE A 19 3.92 -1.76 10.14
C ILE A 19 5.45 -1.57 10.05
N LEU A 20 6.15 -1.67 11.18
CA LEU A 20 7.61 -1.56 11.20
C LEU A 20 8.29 -2.68 10.41
N PHE A 21 7.77 -3.90 10.51
CA PHE A 21 8.27 -5.03 9.73
C PHE A 21 8.01 -4.84 8.23
N GLY A 22 6.84 -4.29 7.84
CA GLY A 22 6.55 -3.93 6.45
C GLY A 22 7.55 -2.93 5.88
N PHE A 23 7.85 -1.84 6.60
CA PHE A 23 8.86 -0.88 6.16
C PHE A 23 10.28 -1.48 6.11
N TYR A 24 10.62 -2.37 7.03
CA TYR A 24 11.88 -3.11 6.95
C TYR A 24 11.94 -3.97 5.68
N LEU A 25 10.86 -4.66 5.32
CA LEU A 25 10.79 -5.43 4.08
C LEU A 25 10.84 -4.54 2.84
N CYS A 26 10.21 -3.35 2.85
CA CYS A 26 10.36 -2.37 1.78
C CYS A 26 11.83 -1.97 1.55
N PHE A 27 12.62 -1.93 2.62
CA PHE A 27 14.03 -1.59 2.54
C PHE A 27 14.87 -2.71 1.91
N ILE A 28 14.60 -3.98 2.25
CA ILE A 28 15.41 -5.12 1.78
C ILE A 28 14.87 -5.80 0.52
N GLY A 29 13.60 -5.59 0.17
CA GLY A 29 12.89 -6.33 -0.90
C GLY A 29 13.28 -5.95 -2.33
N GLY A 30 14.00 -4.84 -2.52
CA GLY A 30 14.31 -4.36 -3.87
C GLY A 30 13.03 -4.00 -4.64
N TYR A 31 12.96 -4.37 -5.92
CA TYR A 31 11.78 -4.13 -6.76
C TYR A 31 10.78 -5.29 -6.81
N GLY A 32 10.98 -6.32 -5.98
CA GLY A 32 10.15 -7.52 -6.02
C GLY A 32 10.51 -8.47 -7.16
N SER A 33 9.65 -9.45 -7.35
CA SER A 33 9.84 -10.52 -8.36
C SER A 33 8.75 -10.55 -9.43
N ASP A 34 7.78 -9.64 -9.37
CA ASP A 34 6.69 -9.59 -10.33
C ASP A 34 7.17 -9.09 -11.69
N GLU A 35 6.77 -9.80 -12.76
CA GLU A 35 7.16 -9.49 -14.14
C GLU A 35 6.66 -8.11 -14.61
N ASP A 36 5.55 -7.62 -14.02
CA ASP A 36 4.95 -6.33 -14.37
C ASP A 36 5.63 -5.13 -13.70
N THR A 37 6.38 -5.36 -12.62
CA THR A 37 7.02 -4.28 -11.84
C THR A 37 8.06 -3.53 -12.64
N LEU A 38 9.01 -4.23 -13.27
CA LEU A 38 10.11 -3.60 -14.00
C LEU A 38 9.61 -2.77 -15.20
N PRO A 39 8.74 -3.28 -16.09
CA PRO A 39 8.18 -2.47 -17.16
C PRO A 39 7.52 -1.20 -16.67
N MET A 40 6.78 -1.27 -15.56
CA MET A 40 6.09 -0.13 -14.95
C MET A 40 7.08 0.96 -14.48
N LEU A 41 8.23 0.57 -13.93
CA LEU A 41 9.27 1.50 -13.50
C LEU A 41 9.98 2.16 -14.69
N TYR A 42 10.23 1.41 -15.77
CA TYR A 42 10.91 1.92 -16.97
C TYR A 42 10.08 2.90 -17.81
N VAL A 43 8.76 2.94 -17.65
CA VAL A 43 7.90 3.93 -18.34
C VAL A 43 8.35 5.36 -18.08
N PHE A 44 8.79 5.67 -16.87
CA PHE A 44 9.26 7.00 -16.52
C PHE A 44 10.58 7.34 -17.22
N GLU A 45 11.53 6.41 -17.28
CA GLU A 45 12.81 6.58 -18.00
C GLU A 45 12.59 6.75 -19.49
N ALA A 46 11.75 5.94 -20.11
CA ALA A 46 11.39 6.05 -21.52
C ALA A 46 10.74 7.42 -21.83
N ARG A 47 9.89 7.92 -20.94
CA ARG A 47 9.30 9.25 -21.09
C ARG A 47 10.34 10.37 -21.03
N LEU A 48 11.33 10.26 -20.15
CA LEU A 48 12.41 11.25 -20.06
C LEU A 48 13.29 11.21 -21.32
N ALA A 49 13.55 10.03 -21.88
CA ALA A 49 14.38 9.86 -23.05
C ALA A 49 13.70 10.33 -24.35
N ASP A 50 12.44 9.94 -24.57
CA ASP A 50 11.74 10.10 -25.86
C ASP A 50 10.66 11.20 -25.82
N GLY A 51 10.36 11.76 -24.65
CA GLY A 51 9.26 12.71 -24.45
C GLY A 51 7.87 12.12 -24.67
N ARG A 52 7.74 10.82 -24.86
CA ARG A 52 6.51 10.10 -25.13
C ARG A 52 6.06 9.31 -23.91
N PHE A 53 4.75 9.25 -23.68
CA PHE A 53 4.19 8.30 -22.73
C PHE A 53 4.10 6.93 -23.40
N VAL A 54 4.92 6.01 -22.95
CA VAL A 54 4.88 4.60 -23.34
C VAL A 54 4.22 3.83 -22.20
N THR A 55 3.24 3.01 -22.48
CA THR A 55 2.56 2.20 -21.49
C THR A 55 3.37 0.95 -21.15
N SER A 56 3.45 0.55 -19.89
CA SER A 56 4.15 -0.67 -19.49
C SER A 56 3.45 -1.93 -20.01
N ARG A 57 2.15 -1.85 -20.16
CA ARG A 57 1.28 -2.94 -20.59
C ARG A 57 0.02 -2.42 -21.27
N PHE A 58 -0.75 -3.31 -21.93
CA PHE A 58 -1.93 -2.93 -22.71
C PHE A 58 -3.01 -2.20 -21.91
N THR A 59 -3.20 -2.56 -20.64
CA THR A 59 -4.15 -1.94 -19.71
C THR A 59 -3.45 -1.07 -18.68
N SER A 60 -2.59 -0.15 -19.14
CA SER A 60 -1.79 0.67 -18.21
C SER A 60 -2.63 1.64 -17.39
N TYR A 61 -2.10 1.95 -16.22
CA TYR A 61 -2.66 2.95 -15.31
C TYR A 61 -1.69 4.14 -15.21
N PRO A 62 -1.89 5.22 -15.99
CA PRO A 62 -0.90 6.29 -16.13
C PRO A 62 -0.44 6.91 -14.82
N ILE A 63 -1.35 7.09 -13.86
CA ILE A 63 -1.02 7.73 -12.57
C ILE A 63 -0.07 6.87 -11.74
N PRO A 64 -0.36 5.58 -11.45
CA PRO A 64 0.58 4.70 -10.77
C PRO A 64 1.91 4.55 -11.50
N GLU A 65 1.90 4.34 -12.81
CA GLU A 65 3.11 4.15 -13.60
C GLU A 65 4.05 5.36 -13.54
N ILE A 66 3.51 6.57 -13.73
CA ILE A 66 4.31 7.79 -13.62
C ILE A 66 4.78 8.00 -12.19
N GLY A 67 3.89 7.79 -11.21
CA GLY A 67 4.21 7.99 -9.79
C GLY A 67 5.29 7.03 -9.29
N LEU A 68 5.13 5.74 -9.55
CA LEU A 68 6.10 4.72 -9.17
C LEU A 68 7.42 4.87 -9.92
N GLY A 69 7.36 5.13 -11.24
CA GLY A 69 8.55 5.37 -12.03
C GLY A 69 9.34 6.60 -11.55
N PHE A 70 8.66 7.69 -11.21
CA PHE A 70 9.29 8.87 -10.62
C PHE A 70 9.97 8.54 -9.28
N LEU A 71 9.27 7.85 -8.38
CA LEU A 71 9.81 7.47 -7.07
C LEU A 71 11.02 6.55 -7.22
N SER A 72 10.92 5.56 -8.10
CA SER A 72 12.00 4.62 -8.38
C SER A 72 13.23 5.32 -8.96
N TYR A 73 13.04 6.20 -9.93
CA TYR A 73 14.13 6.89 -10.62
C TYR A 73 14.93 7.80 -9.68
N PHE A 74 14.25 8.59 -8.84
CA PHE A 74 14.91 9.57 -7.98
C PHE A 74 15.30 9.02 -6.60
N PHE A 75 14.58 8.05 -6.07
CA PHE A 75 14.71 7.61 -4.67
C PHE A 75 14.88 6.10 -4.50
N GLY A 76 14.89 5.34 -5.61
CA GLY A 76 15.10 3.90 -5.60
C GLY A 76 13.90 3.06 -5.13
N SER A 77 14.13 1.75 -5.03
CA SER A 77 13.09 0.76 -4.69
C SER A 77 12.46 1.01 -3.32
N PHE A 78 13.24 1.41 -2.34
CA PHE A 78 12.73 1.68 -1.00
C PHE A 78 11.59 2.71 -1.00
N ALA A 79 11.74 3.80 -1.77
CA ALA A 79 10.72 4.84 -1.83
C ALA A 79 9.46 4.34 -2.56
N ALA A 80 9.62 3.64 -3.68
CA ALA A 80 8.50 3.09 -4.43
C ALA A 80 7.71 2.09 -3.58
N ASN A 81 8.38 1.13 -2.92
CA ASN A 81 7.78 0.15 -2.04
C ASN A 81 7.11 0.80 -0.82
N SER A 82 7.78 1.77 -0.19
CA SER A 82 7.25 2.45 0.99
C SER A 82 5.98 3.24 0.69
N VAL A 83 5.90 3.91 -0.47
CA VAL A 83 4.68 4.62 -0.90
C VAL A 83 3.56 3.63 -1.21
N THR A 84 3.86 2.53 -1.88
CA THR A 84 2.89 1.45 -2.16
C THR A 84 2.31 0.89 -0.86
N PHE A 85 3.17 0.52 0.07
CA PHE A 85 2.75 0.03 1.39
C PHE A 85 1.95 1.07 2.18
N PHE A 86 2.39 2.32 2.17
CA PHE A 86 1.68 3.42 2.83
C PHE A 86 0.28 3.66 2.23
N PHE A 87 0.12 3.58 0.91
CA PHE A 87 -1.17 3.72 0.25
C PHE A 87 -2.14 2.60 0.64
N ASN A 88 -1.65 1.39 0.84
CA ASN A 88 -2.45 0.31 1.39
C ASN A 88 -2.93 0.60 2.81
N LEU A 89 -2.03 1.04 3.68
CA LEU A 89 -2.40 1.41 5.06
C LEU A 89 -3.43 2.54 5.06
N LEU A 90 -3.25 3.56 4.23
CA LEU A 90 -4.24 4.64 4.07
C LEU A 90 -5.58 4.13 3.55
N GLY A 91 -5.58 3.23 2.57
CA GLY A 91 -6.81 2.61 2.06
C GLY A 91 -7.59 1.90 3.17
N LEU A 92 -6.91 1.11 4.01
CA LEU A 92 -7.52 0.46 5.17
C LEU A 92 -8.13 1.48 6.15
N VAL A 93 -7.45 2.60 6.40
CA VAL A 93 -7.95 3.68 7.27
C VAL A 93 -9.19 4.34 6.66
N PHE A 94 -9.22 4.63 5.36
CA PHE A 94 -10.40 5.19 4.70
C PHE A 94 -11.59 4.22 4.69
N ILE A 95 -11.36 2.93 4.50
CA ILE A 95 -12.41 1.90 4.66
C ILE A 95 -12.99 1.93 6.07
N TYR A 96 -12.14 2.03 7.11
CA TYR A 96 -12.64 2.18 8.48
C TYR A 96 -13.53 3.42 8.63
N PHE A 97 -13.06 4.59 8.19
CA PHE A 97 -13.83 5.82 8.31
C PHE A 97 -15.16 5.78 7.53
N SER A 98 -15.21 5.03 6.44
CA SER A 98 -16.45 4.80 5.68
C SER A 98 -17.50 4.03 6.50
N PHE A 99 -17.06 3.11 7.34
CA PHE A 99 -17.92 2.22 8.11
C PHE A 99 -17.88 2.45 9.62
N GLN A 100 -17.22 3.50 10.12
CA GLN A 100 -17.02 3.75 11.55
C GLN A 100 -18.31 3.80 12.39
N LYS A 101 -19.45 4.17 11.78
CA LYS A 101 -20.77 4.14 12.45
C LYS A 101 -21.28 2.71 12.69
N LYS A 102 -20.77 1.70 11.97
CA LYS A 102 -21.18 0.30 12.01
C LYS A 102 -20.13 -0.63 12.61
N ILE A 103 -18.87 -0.19 12.64
CA ILE A 103 -17.73 -0.99 13.09
C ILE A 103 -17.05 -0.27 14.24
N ASP A 104 -16.96 -0.94 15.39
CA ASP A 104 -16.23 -0.41 16.54
C ASP A 104 -14.71 -0.54 16.33
N ILE A 105 -13.94 0.22 17.12
CA ILE A 105 -12.48 0.27 17.03
C ILE A 105 -11.82 -1.10 17.30
N ILE A 106 -12.44 -1.97 18.09
CA ILE A 106 -11.89 -3.29 18.42
C ILE A 106 -11.99 -4.20 17.17
N LYS A 107 -13.14 -4.21 16.51
CA LYS A 107 -13.34 -4.97 15.27
C LYS A 107 -12.42 -4.47 14.14
N PHE A 108 -12.22 -3.15 14.08
CA PHE A 108 -11.27 -2.57 13.12
C PHE A 108 -9.83 -3.01 13.40
N LYS A 109 -9.37 -2.98 14.67
CA LYS A 109 -8.03 -3.49 15.02
C LYS A 109 -7.85 -4.97 14.66
N LEU A 110 -8.87 -5.78 14.92
CA LEU A 110 -8.85 -7.19 14.52
C LEU A 110 -8.76 -7.35 13.00
N PHE A 111 -9.54 -6.56 12.26
CA PHE A 111 -9.47 -6.53 10.79
C PHE A 111 -8.08 -6.14 10.30
N LEU A 112 -7.45 -5.10 10.88
CA LEU A 112 -6.09 -4.70 10.54
C LEU A 112 -5.08 -5.83 10.81
N ILE A 113 -5.15 -6.47 11.99
CA ILE A 113 -4.25 -7.58 12.33
C ILE A 113 -4.41 -8.72 11.32
N LEU A 114 -5.64 -9.11 10.99
CA LEU A 114 -5.91 -10.18 10.02
C LEU A 114 -5.42 -9.81 8.62
N SER A 115 -5.62 -8.56 8.18
CA SER A 115 -5.14 -8.09 6.88
C SER A 115 -3.60 -8.08 6.81
N LEU A 116 -2.94 -7.56 7.84
CA LEU A 116 -1.49 -7.46 7.90
C LEU A 116 -0.81 -8.83 8.17
N SER A 117 -1.51 -9.79 8.77
CA SER A 117 -0.99 -11.14 8.98
C SER A 117 -1.21 -12.09 7.80
N SER A 118 -2.01 -11.70 6.80
CA SER A 118 -2.18 -12.48 5.58
C SER A 118 -0.93 -12.40 4.72
N PRO A 119 -0.21 -13.50 4.45
CA PRO A 119 1.02 -13.45 3.67
C PRO A 119 0.81 -12.86 2.28
N ILE A 120 -0.25 -13.26 1.59
CA ILE A 120 -0.56 -12.78 0.24
C ILE A 120 -0.78 -11.26 0.27
N LEU A 121 -1.71 -10.77 1.10
CA LEU A 121 -2.01 -9.34 1.19
C LEU A 121 -0.79 -8.53 1.66
N PHE A 122 0.03 -9.11 2.55
CA PHE A 122 1.18 -8.41 3.08
C PHE A 122 2.30 -8.27 2.05
N PHE A 123 2.65 -9.34 1.34
CA PHE A 123 3.74 -9.31 0.35
C PHE A 123 3.34 -8.55 -0.92
N GLU A 124 2.15 -8.75 -1.46
CA GLU A 124 1.62 -7.98 -2.60
C GLU A 124 1.61 -6.46 -2.34
N ASN A 125 1.48 -6.06 -1.09
CA ASN A 125 1.46 -4.67 -0.69
C ASN A 125 2.86 -4.03 -0.55
N LEU A 126 3.92 -4.83 -0.60
CA LEU A 126 5.31 -4.36 -0.46
C LEU A 126 5.98 -4.16 -1.81
N GLU A 127 5.48 -4.78 -2.86
CA GLU A 127 5.98 -4.59 -4.22
C GLU A 127 5.41 -3.31 -4.85
N PRO A 128 6.17 -2.58 -5.68
CA PRO A 128 5.73 -1.31 -6.26
C PRO A 128 4.75 -1.54 -7.40
N MET A 129 3.52 -1.98 -7.06
CA MET A 129 2.45 -2.31 -7.99
C MET A 129 1.30 -1.28 -7.93
N ASP A 130 0.52 -1.22 -9.00
CA ASP A 130 -0.63 -0.33 -9.14
C ASP A 130 -1.85 -0.73 -8.28
N TYR A 131 -1.89 -1.95 -7.75
CA TYR A 131 -3.00 -2.43 -6.92
C TYR A 131 -3.23 -1.58 -5.67
N SER A 132 -2.18 -1.14 -5.02
CA SER A 132 -2.25 -0.28 -3.84
C SER A 132 -2.81 1.10 -4.14
N TRP A 133 -2.49 1.65 -5.32
CA TRP A 133 -3.05 2.89 -5.82
C TRP A 133 -4.55 2.73 -6.12
N ALA A 134 -4.93 1.66 -6.81
CA ALA A 134 -6.33 1.34 -7.08
C ALA A 134 -7.12 1.16 -5.78
N PHE A 135 -6.55 0.44 -4.81
CA PHE A 135 -7.17 0.25 -3.50
C PHE A 135 -7.34 1.57 -2.74
N LEU A 136 -6.34 2.45 -2.75
CA LEU A 136 -6.45 3.79 -2.14
C LEU A 136 -7.57 4.60 -2.79
N PHE A 137 -7.61 4.69 -4.13
CA PHE A 137 -8.64 5.45 -4.83
C PHE A 137 -10.04 4.88 -4.61
N PHE A 138 -10.20 3.54 -4.64
CA PHE A 138 -11.44 2.89 -4.29
C PHE A 138 -11.89 3.22 -2.86
N SER A 139 -10.97 3.17 -1.90
CA SER A 139 -11.23 3.46 -0.49
C SER A 139 -11.62 4.91 -0.26
N LEU A 140 -10.95 5.85 -0.94
CA LEU A 140 -11.30 7.27 -0.95
C LEU A 140 -12.69 7.50 -1.54
N GLY A 141 -12.99 6.90 -2.69
CA GLY A 141 -14.33 6.96 -3.29
C GLY A 141 -15.39 6.47 -2.32
N THR A 142 -15.20 5.29 -1.72
CA THR A 142 -16.10 4.73 -0.71
C THR A 142 -16.29 5.68 0.48
N PHE A 143 -15.23 6.30 0.94
CA PHE A 143 -15.28 7.26 2.04
C PHE A 143 -16.12 8.49 1.70
N PHE A 144 -15.94 9.09 0.54
CA PHE A 144 -16.74 10.26 0.12
C PHE A 144 -18.21 9.92 -0.13
N PHE A 145 -18.51 8.75 -0.71
CA PHE A 145 -19.88 8.31 -0.93
C PHE A 145 -20.61 7.86 0.34
N SER A 146 -19.89 7.51 1.40
CA SER A 146 -20.50 7.05 2.67
C SER A 146 -20.89 8.20 3.62
N ARG A 147 -20.55 9.43 3.30
CA ARG A 147 -20.86 10.64 4.08
C ARG A 147 -22.10 11.36 3.60
#